data_151fd4102f20117a752a2a91cc8423a5
#
_entry.id   151fd4102f20117a752a2a91cc8423a5
#
_cell.length_a   1.000
_cell.length_b   1.000
_cell.length_c   1.000
_cell.angle_alpha   90.00
_cell.angle_beta   90.00
_cell.angle_gamma   90.00
#
_symmetry.space_group_name_H-M   'P 1'
#
loop_
_entity.id
_entity.type
_entity.pdbx_description
1 polymer ?
#
loop_
_entity_poly.entity_id
_entity_poly.type
_entity_poly.pdbx_seq_one_letter_code
_entity_poly.pdbx_strand_id
1 'polypeptide(L)'
;MNFHYLKTLFYEIKELASSQLLIVIILFIQVGIVTRGLGTTGYGQAVLVLALIAIIFRTLHARNSDVTLLMLKKYGEKMFTLSLVYDLLIGLFCYLICLVLFRSELNSLFGNYSMTTSLNILLICRIFQTLSESSKAVLTFNGQFKKFALVDSVSNFMRFITIVVLFRENASVDSYLFGQAVFSVVYGFFGFFICRNYFRISEISIKNLIDYFIKFKSDFLKQRLDQLVGIIPQHLDLVILGYFTDLSTVGIFRIGKRL
;
A
#
# COMPACT_ATOMS: atom_id res chain seq x y z
N MET A 1 -8.21 23.22 -28.73
CA MET A 1 -8.38 22.18 -27.71
C MET A 1 -9.73 21.52 -27.94
N ASN A 2 -9.78 20.20 -28.25
CA ASN A 2 -10.99 19.56 -28.78
C ASN A 2 -12.03 19.37 -27.63
N PHE A 3 -13.22 19.94 -27.78
CA PHE A 3 -14.29 19.88 -26.75
C PHE A 3 -14.67 18.45 -26.35
N HIS A 4 -14.52 17.50 -27.26
CA HIS A 4 -14.75 16.07 -27.01
C HIS A 4 -13.71 15.51 -26.02
N TYR A 5 -12.45 15.91 -26.14
CA TYR A 5 -11.38 15.51 -25.20
C TYR A 5 -11.64 16.02 -23.79
N LEU A 6 -12.07 17.29 -23.64
CA LEU A 6 -12.42 17.86 -22.34
C LEU A 6 -13.60 17.13 -21.68
N LYS A 7 -14.62 16.75 -22.46
CA LYS A 7 -15.78 16.03 -21.95
C LYS A 7 -15.40 14.63 -21.46
N THR A 8 -14.55 13.91 -22.19
CA THR A 8 -14.05 12.58 -21.79
C THR A 8 -13.21 12.68 -20.52
N LEU A 9 -12.31 13.64 -20.45
CA LEU A 9 -11.45 13.87 -19.29
C LEU A 9 -12.28 14.25 -18.04
N PHE A 10 -13.29 15.09 -18.20
CA PHE A 10 -14.19 15.45 -17.11
C PHE A 10 -15.00 14.24 -16.60
N TYR A 11 -15.43 13.36 -17.50
CA TYR A 11 -16.14 12.13 -17.12
C TYR A 11 -15.25 11.16 -16.35
N GLU A 12 -14.00 10.99 -16.77
CA GLU A 12 -13.02 10.14 -16.09
C GLU A 12 -12.63 10.68 -14.70
N ILE A 13 -12.45 12.01 -14.58
CA ILE A 13 -12.19 12.66 -13.28
C ILE A 13 -13.39 12.48 -12.34
N LYS A 14 -14.62 12.64 -12.84
CA LYS A 14 -15.84 12.45 -12.04
C LYS A 14 -15.93 11.03 -11.49
N GLU A 15 -15.64 10.02 -12.29
CA GLU A 15 -15.69 8.62 -11.85
C GLU A 15 -14.59 8.32 -10.81
N LEU A 16 -13.39 8.83 -11.03
CA LEU A 16 -12.29 8.70 -10.07
C LEU A 16 -12.66 9.40 -8.73
N ALA A 17 -13.19 10.60 -8.78
CA ALA A 17 -13.61 11.36 -7.60
C ALA A 17 -14.75 10.66 -6.85
N SER A 18 -15.74 10.10 -7.55
CA SER A 18 -16.86 9.38 -6.91
C SER A 18 -16.39 8.10 -6.23
N SER A 19 -15.44 7.35 -6.84
CA SER A 19 -14.87 6.16 -6.23
C SER A 19 -14.04 6.50 -4.98
N GLN A 20 -13.27 7.58 -5.00
CA GLN A 20 -12.50 8.04 -3.85
C GLN A 20 -13.41 8.49 -2.70
N LEU A 21 -14.51 9.18 -3.00
CA LEU A 21 -15.49 9.58 -1.99
C LEU A 21 -16.14 8.37 -1.31
N LEU A 22 -16.49 7.35 -2.09
CA LEU A 22 -17.02 6.08 -1.56
C LEU A 22 -15.99 5.39 -0.64
N ILE A 23 -14.73 5.35 -1.05
CA ILE A 23 -13.64 4.78 -0.23
C ILE A 23 -13.49 5.56 1.09
N VAL A 24 -13.55 6.89 1.06
CA VAL A 24 -13.46 7.72 2.27
C VAL A 24 -14.60 7.41 3.22
N ILE A 25 -15.85 7.28 2.73
CA ILE A 25 -17.00 6.91 3.56
C ILE A 25 -16.80 5.52 4.19
N ILE A 26 -16.38 4.53 3.41
CA ILE A 26 -16.10 3.18 3.91
C ILE A 26 -15.02 3.21 5.00
N LEU A 27 -13.95 3.96 4.79
CA LEU A 27 -12.86 4.09 5.76
C LEU A 27 -13.32 4.78 7.05
N PHE A 28 -14.18 5.78 6.95
CA PHE A 28 -14.72 6.47 8.11
C PHE A 28 -15.57 5.54 8.97
N ILE A 29 -16.49 4.78 8.34
CA ILE A 29 -17.31 3.76 9.02
C ILE A 29 -16.40 2.68 9.63
N GLN A 30 -15.40 2.21 8.89
CA GLN A 30 -14.45 1.22 9.37
C GLN A 30 -13.71 1.68 10.62
N VAL A 31 -13.23 2.94 10.66
CA VAL A 31 -12.57 3.49 11.85
C VAL A 31 -13.50 3.46 13.06
N GLY A 32 -14.77 3.84 12.90
CA GLY A 32 -15.76 3.78 13.97
C GLY A 32 -15.99 2.38 14.52
N ILE A 33 -16.06 1.36 13.64
CA ILE A 33 -16.22 -0.05 14.05
C ILE A 33 -14.97 -0.54 14.78
N VAL A 34 -13.79 -0.26 14.21
CA VAL A 34 -12.52 -0.74 14.77
C VAL A 34 -12.21 -0.11 16.12
N THR A 35 -12.43 1.20 16.26
CA THR A 35 -12.20 1.91 17.53
C THR A 35 -13.17 1.49 18.63
N ARG A 36 -14.43 1.18 18.29
CA ARG A 36 -15.40 0.64 19.26
C ARG A 36 -15.04 -0.77 19.67
N GLY A 37 -14.56 -1.62 18.74
CA GLY A 37 -14.22 -3.01 19.02
C GLY A 37 -12.91 -3.17 19.79
N LEU A 38 -11.86 -2.41 19.45
CA LEU A 38 -10.52 -2.54 20.05
C LEU A 38 -10.29 -1.59 21.23
N GLY A 39 -11.12 -0.60 21.43
CA GLY A 39 -10.81 0.54 22.30
C GLY A 39 -9.65 1.39 21.76
N THR A 40 -9.31 2.46 22.50
CA THR A 40 -8.23 3.38 22.10
C THR A 40 -6.86 2.72 22.13
N THR A 41 -6.59 1.88 23.13
CA THR A 41 -5.30 1.19 23.31
C THR A 41 -5.06 0.15 22.20
N GLY A 42 -6.02 -0.74 21.93
CA GLY A 42 -5.89 -1.75 20.88
C GLY A 42 -5.81 -1.13 19.49
N TYR A 43 -6.58 -0.06 19.23
CA TYR A 43 -6.48 0.68 17.98
C TYR A 43 -5.12 1.37 17.84
N GLY A 44 -4.60 1.98 18.92
CA GLY A 44 -3.27 2.59 18.94
C GLY A 44 -2.18 1.59 18.61
N GLN A 45 -2.22 0.39 19.20
CA GLN A 45 -1.28 -0.70 18.90
C GLN A 45 -1.34 -1.12 17.43
N ALA A 46 -2.53 -1.36 16.90
CA ALA A 46 -2.71 -1.74 15.51
C ALA A 46 -2.18 -0.68 14.54
N VAL A 47 -2.45 0.59 14.83
CA VAL A 47 -2.00 1.72 14.00
C VAL A 47 -0.49 1.89 14.07
N LEU A 48 0.12 1.71 15.23
CA LEU A 48 1.58 1.79 15.39
C LEU A 48 2.30 0.72 14.56
N VAL A 49 1.86 -0.54 14.67
CA VAL A 49 2.39 -1.65 13.85
C VAL A 49 2.26 -1.35 12.35
N LEU A 50 1.09 -0.90 11.92
CA LEU A 50 0.87 -0.55 10.51
C LEU A 50 1.68 0.66 10.05
N ALA A 51 1.92 1.65 10.92
CA ALA A 51 2.73 2.82 10.59
C ALA A 51 4.18 2.42 10.31
N LEU A 52 4.73 1.51 11.11
CA LEU A 52 6.10 1.00 10.93
C LEU A 52 6.26 0.19 9.66
N ILE A 53 5.33 -0.75 9.40
CA ILE A 53 5.31 -1.48 8.13
C ILE A 53 5.21 -0.49 6.97
N ALA A 54 4.36 0.53 7.08
CA ALA A 54 4.21 1.55 6.05
C ALA A 54 5.48 2.37 5.83
N ILE A 55 6.23 2.73 6.88
CA ILE A 55 7.51 3.43 6.77
C ILE A 55 8.50 2.58 5.96
N ILE A 56 8.68 1.30 6.32
CA ILE A 56 9.62 0.41 5.65
C ILE A 56 9.26 0.24 4.17
N PHE A 57 8.01 -0.16 3.89
CA PHE A 57 7.56 -0.37 2.52
C PHE A 57 7.58 0.92 1.70
N ARG A 58 7.14 2.05 2.25
CA ARG A 58 7.16 3.32 1.52
C ARG A 58 8.56 3.88 1.29
N THR A 59 9.49 3.68 2.22
CA THR A 59 10.88 4.12 2.04
C THR A 59 11.57 3.35 0.93
N LEU A 60 11.38 2.04 0.88
CA LEU A 60 12.09 1.16 -0.04
C LEU A 60 11.37 0.98 -1.38
N HIS A 61 10.03 1.01 -1.38
CA HIS A 61 9.18 0.77 -2.54
C HIS A 61 8.43 2.04 -3.01
N ALA A 62 8.93 3.22 -2.66
CA ALA A 62 8.25 4.48 -2.89
C ALA A 62 8.00 4.81 -4.36
N ARG A 63 6.76 5.23 -4.68
CA ARG A 63 6.34 5.80 -5.97
C ARG A 63 6.92 5.09 -7.20
N ASN A 64 7.06 3.76 -7.10
CA ASN A 64 7.57 3.00 -8.23
C ASN A 64 6.67 3.17 -9.47
N SER A 65 5.39 3.43 -9.27
CA SER A 65 4.43 3.77 -10.34
C SER A 65 4.87 4.98 -11.17
N ASP A 66 5.43 6.02 -10.56
CA ASP A 66 5.83 7.23 -11.29
C ASP A 66 7.08 6.96 -12.14
N VAL A 67 8.07 6.25 -11.59
CA VAL A 67 9.26 5.82 -12.35
C VAL A 67 8.85 4.87 -13.47
N THR A 68 8.00 3.90 -13.19
CA THR A 68 7.49 2.96 -14.19
C THR A 68 6.72 3.68 -15.30
N LEU A 69 5.92 4.70 -14.96
CA LEU A 69 5.21 5.52 -15.95
C LEU A 69 6.18 6.25 -16.89
N LEU A 70 7.28 6.81 -16.36
CA LEU A 70 8.33 7.43 -17.17
C LEU A 70 9.00 6.41 -18.10
N MET A 71 9.24 5.21 -17.60
CA MET A 71 9.82 4.11 -18.38
C MET A 71 8.89 3.64 -19.49
N LEU A 72 7.60 3.47 -19.19
CA LEU A 72 6.59 3.10 -20.17
C LEU A 72 6.51 4.13 -21.31
N LYS A 73 6.57 5.44 -20.98
CA LYS A 73 6.59 6.51 -21.97
C LYS A 73 7.83 6.45 -22.87
N LYS A 74 8.99 6.05 -22.34
CA LYS A 74 10.27 6.09 -23.07
C LYS A 74 10.57 4.81 -23.83
N TYR A 75 10.17 3.64 -23.29
CA TYR A 75 10.57 2.33 -23.79
C TYR A 75 9.40 1.41 -24.12
N GLY A 76 8.17 1.84 -23.89
CA GLY A 76 6.96 1.08 -24.17
C GLY A 76 6.60 0.03 -23.12
N GLU A 77 5.55 -0.73 -23.41
CA GLU A 77 4.89 -1.66 -22.48
C GLU A 77 5.77 -2.82 -21.98
N LYS A 78 6.85 -3.16 -22.68
CA LYS A 78 7.81 -4.18 -22.22
C LYS A 78 8.42 -3.89 -20.85
N MET A 79 8.46 -2.61 -20.43
CA MET A 79 8.98 -2.23 -19.14
C MET A 79 8.07 -2.66 -17.98
N PHE A 80 6.79 -2.96 -18.24
CA PHE A 80 5.85 -3.43 -17.23
C PHE A 80 6.33 -4.71 -16.53
N THR A 81 6.75 -5.71 -17.32
CA THR A 81 7.22 -6.99 -16.78
C THR A 81 8.43 -6.82 -15.87
N LEU A 82 9.40 -6.01 -16.30
CA LEU A 82 10.62 -5.76 -15.53
C LEU A 82 10.32 -4.99 -14.24
N SER A 83 9.44 -3.97 -14.32
CA SER A 83 8.98 -3.22 -13.16
C SER A 83 8.27 -4.11 -12.15
N LEU A 84 7.43 -5.03 -12.62
CA LEU A 84 6.67 -5.95 -11.79
C LEU A 84 7.58 -6.94 -11.04
N VAL A 85 8.60 -7.49 -11.72
CA VAL A 85 9.61 -8.34 -11.07
C VAL A 85 10.41 -7.53 -10.03
N TYR A 86 10.77 -6.29 -10.36
CA TYR A 86 11.45 -5.39 -9.43
C TYR A 86 10.60 -5.09 -8.19
N ASP A 87 9.29 -4.85 -8.37
CA ASP A 87 8.34 -4.64 -7.26
C ASP A 87 8.31 -5.84 -6.32
N LEU A 88 8.26 -7.06 -6.85
CA LEU A 88 8.30 -8.29 -6.05
C LEU A 88 9.61 -8.43 -5.27
N LEU A 89 10.75 -8.17 -5.90
CA LEU A 89 12.06 -8.29 -5.25
C LEU A 89 12.20 -7.30 -4.09
N ILE A 90 11.76 -6.05 -4.29
CA ILE A 90 11.75 -5.05 -3.21
C ILE A 90 10.74 -5.43 -2.13
N GLY A 91 9.56 -5.91 -2.50
CA GLY A 91 8.56 -6.39 -1.55
C GLY A 91 9.11 -7.50 -0.65
N LEU A 92 9.84 -8.46 -1.23
CA LEU A 92 10.52 -9.52 -0.50
C LEU A 92 11.61 -8.96 0.43
N PHE A 93 12.38 -8.01 -0.04
CA PHE A 93 13.41 -7.35 0.79
C PHE A 93 12.79 -6.59 1.98
N CYS A 94 11.70 -5.86 1.75
CA CYS A 94 10.94 -5.20 2.83
C CYS A 94 10.41 -6.21 3.86
N TYR A 95 9.90 -7.36 3.39
CA TYR A 95 9.44 -8.44 4.26
C TYR A 95 10.56 -8.95 5.16
N LEU A 96 11.76 -9.20 4.62
CA LEU A 96 12.91 -9.66 5.40
C LEU A 96 13.33 -8.64 6.46
N ILE A 97 13.36 -7.34 6.12
CA ILE A 97 13.63 -6.28 7.10
C ILE A 97 12.59 -6.28 8.22
N CYS A 98 11.30 -6.35 7.88
CA CYS A 98 10.23 -6.42 8.88
C CYS A 98 10.39 -7.65 9.78
N LEU A 99 10.73 -8.82 9.23
CA LEU A 99 10.99 -10.03 10.02
C LEU A 99 12.08 -9.83 11.06
N VAL A 100 13.20 -9.23 10.66
CA VAL A 100 14.32 -8.95 11.58
C VAL A 100 13.89 -7.98 12.66
N LEU A 101 13.21 -6.89 12.30
CA LEU A 101 12.78 -5.86 13.26
C LEU A 101 11.75 -6.38 14.26
N PHE A 102 10.74 -7.13 13.81
CA PHE A 102 9.70 -7.64 14.72
C PHE A 102 10.16 -8.85 15.57
N ARG A 103 11.28 -9.50 15.23
CA ARG A 103 11.89 -10.55 16.03
C ARG A 103 13.00 -10.05 16.98
N SER A 104 13.50 -8.84 16.76
CA SER A 104 14.56 -8.25 17.59
C SER A 104 13.98 -7.66 18.89
N GLU A 105 14.86 -7.30 19.82
CA GLU A 105 14.52 -6.58 21.06
C GLU A 105 13.91 -5.18 20.79
N LEU A 106 14.04 -4.67 19.57
CA LEU A 106 13.35 -3.47 19.10
C LEU A 106 11.82 -3.60 19.13
N ASN A 107 11.30 -4.80 19.42
CA ASN A 107 9.87 -5.05 19.60
C ASN A 107 9.24 -4.19 20.71
N SER A 108 10.04 -3.77 21.70
CA SER A 108 9.60 -2.81 22.73
C SER A 108 9.13 -1.47 22.17
N LEU A 109 9.72 -1.02 21.05
CA LEU A 109 9.30 0.20 20.32
C LEU A 109 7.91 0.06 19.68
N PHE A 110 7.39 -1.17 19.59
CA PHE A 110 6.14 -1.51 18.93
C PHE A 110 5.03 -1.87 19.93
N GLY A 111 5.16 -1.41 21.18
CA GLY A 111 4.21 -1.75 22.24
C GLY A 111 4.21 -3.24 22.61
N ASN A 112 5.39 -3.89 22.49
CA ASN A 112 5.58 -5.33 22.76
C ASN A 112 4.64 -6.24 21.92
N TYR A 113 4.24 -5.79 20.74
CA TYR A 113 3.47 -6.64 19.83
C TYR A 113 4.39 -7.70 19.22
N SER A 114 4.34 -8.89 19.77
CA SER A 114 5.14 -10.01 19.26
C SER A 114 4.73 -10.42 17.84
N MET A 115 5.63 -11.11 17.14
CA MET A 115 5.35 -11.65 15.81
C MET A 115 4.22 -12.68 15.88
N THR A 116 2.99 -12.22 15.65
CA THR A 116 1.81 -13.10 15.57
C THR A 116 1.68 -13.72 14.18
N THR A 117 0.90 -14.81 14.08
CA THR A 117 0.57 -15.42 12.79
C THR A 117 -0.09 -14.41 11.84
N SER A 118 -0.99 -13.58 12.36
CA SER A 118 -1.70 -12.55 11.58
C SER A 118 -0.76 -11.48 11.04
N LEU A 119 0.23 -11.06 11.83
CA LEU A 119 1.25 -10.12 11.38
C LEU A 119 2.11 -10.72 10.27
N ASN A 120 2.53 -11.99 10.41
CA ASN A 120 3.32 -12.66 9.37
C ASN A 120 2.52 -12.81 8.06
N ILE A 121 1.25 -13.20 8.14
CA ILE A 121 0.36 -13.26 6.99
C ILE A 121 0.26 -11.88 6.33
N LEU A 122 0.05 -10.81 7.10
CA LEU A 122 0.00 -9.45 6.58
C LEU A 122 1.29 -9.08 5.84
N LEU A 123 2.46 -9.38 6.41
CA LEU A 123 3.74 -9.04 5.79
C LEU A 123 3.95 -9.79 4.46
N ILE A 124 3.58 -11.08 4.39
CA ILE A 124 3.61 -11.86 3.15
C ILE A 124 2.63 -11.25 2.13
N CYS A 125 1.41 -10.92 2.55
CA CYS A 125 0.41 -10.31 1.68
C CYS A 125 0.84 -8.94 1.15
N ARG A 126 1.64 -8.19 1.92
CA ARG A 126 2.22 -6.91 1.49
C ARG A 126 3.18 -7.05 0.31
N ILE A 127 3.87 -8.18 0.16
CA ILE A 127 4.70 -8.46 -1.03
C ILE A 127 3.83 -8.40 -2.29
N PHE A 128 2.64 -9.01 -2.25
CA PHE A 128 1.74 -8.97 -3.41
C PHE A 128 1.17 -7.57 -3.65
N GLN A 129 0.97 -6.78 -2.61
CA GLN A 129 0.51 -5.40 -2.77
C GLN A 129 1.49 -4.56 -3.59
N THR A 130 2.81 -4.85 -3.56
CA THR A 130 3.79 -4.09 -4.35
C THR A 130 3.53 -4.17 -5.85
N LEU A 131 2.93 -5.27 -6.36
CA LEU A 131 2.54 -5.42 -7.76
C LEU A 131 1.57 -4.34 -8.26
N SER A 132 0.82 -3.74 -7.34
CA SER A 132 -0.16 -2.71 -7.68
C SER A 132 0.48 -1.43 -8.21
N GLU A 133 1.72 -1.12 -7.85
CA GLU A 133 2.42 0.09 -8.31
C GLU A 133 2.69 0.02 -9.81
N SER A 134 3.25 -1.09 -10.30
CA SER A 134 3.45 -1.30 -11.74
C SER A 134 2.12 -1.38 -12.49
N SER A 135 1.10 -2.03 -11.92
CA SER A 135 -0.24 -2.10 -12.51
C SER A 135 -0.88 -0.72 -12.62
N LYS A 136 -0.76 0.12 -11.59
CA LYS A 136 -1.21 1.51 -11.59
C LYS A 136 -0.53 2.31 -12.71
N ALA A 137 0.78 2.16 -12.88
CA ALA A 137 1.54 2.85 -13.92
C ALA A 137 1.01 2.51 -15.33
N VAL A 138 0.77 1.21 -15.62
CA VAL A 138 0.25 0.78 -16.92
C VAL A 138 -1.17 1.27 -17.16
N LEU A 139 -2.06 1.19 -16.16
CA LEU A 139 -3.42 1.68 -16.28
C LEU A 139 -3.46 3.20 -16.51
N THR A 140 -2.57 3.94 -15.82
CA THR A 140 -2.44 5.40 -16.01
C THR A 140 -1.86 5.71 -17.39
N PHE A 141 -0.84 4.97 -17.85
CA PHE A 141 -0.24 5.14 -19.17
C PHE A 141 -1.26 4.97 -20.30
N ASN A 142 -2.16 3.98 -20.15
CA ASN A 142 -3.20 3.69 -21.13
C ASN A 142 -4.51 4.48 -20.91
N GLY A 143 -4.54 5.46 -19.99
CA GLY A 143 -5.74 6.26 -19.70
C GLY A 143 -6.90 5.45 -19.08
N GLN A 144 -6.64 4.27 -18.51
CA GLN A 144 -7.66 3.36 -17.98
C GLN A 144 -7.98 3.64 -16.50
N PHE A 145 -8.27 4.89 -16.17
CA PHE A 145 -8.51 5.34 -14.79
C PHE A 145 -9.70 4.63 -14.12
N LYS A 146 -10.74 4.26 -14.89
CA LYS A 146 -11.89 3.48 -14.38
C LYS A 146 -11.46 2.13 -13.82
N LYS A 147 -10.57 1.41 -14.52
CA LYS A 147 -10.07 0.11 -14.06
C LYS A 147 -9.25 0.26 -12.78
N PHE A 148 -8.46 1.33 -12.68
CA PHE A 148 -7.71 1.63 -11.47
C PHE A 148 -8.67 1.95 -10.30
N ALA A 149 -9.67 2.79 -10.51
CA ALA A 149 -10.69 3.11 -9.52
C ALA A 149 -11.46 1.87 -9.04
N LEU A 150 -11.74 0.93 -9.95
CA LEU A 150 -12.37 -0.35 -9.62
C LEU A 150 -11.47 -1.21 -8.72
N VAL A 151 -10.17 -1.35 -9.04
CA VAL A 151 -9.21 -2.09 -8.21
C VAL A 151 -9.17 -1.52 -6.80
N ASP A 152 -9.08 -0.20 -6.68
CA ASP A 152 -9.01 0.48 -5.39
C ASP A 152 -10.31 0.29 -4.59
N SER A 153 -11.47 0.51 -5.21
CA SER A 153 -12.78 0.37 -4.57
C SER A 153 -13.05 -1.06 -4.10
N VAL A 154 -12.83 -2.07 -4.97
CA VAL A 154 -13.05 -3.47 -4.63
C VAL A 154 -12.14 -3.91 -3.48
N SER A 155 -10.88 -3.52 -3.50
CA SER A 155 -9.92 -3.89 -2.46
C SER A 155 -10.28 -3.29 -1.09
N ASN A 156 -10.70 -2.02 -1.08
CA ASN A 156 -11.16 -1.35 0.14
C ASN A 156 -12.47 -1.95 0.67
N PHE A 157 -13.38 -2.32 -0.22
CA PHE A 157 -14.64 -2.96 0.14
C PHE A 157 -14.43 -4.36 0.71
N MET A 158 -13.57 -5.17 0.10
CA MET A 158 -13.20 -6.50 0.61
C MET A 158 -12.55 -6.42 1.99
N ARG A 159 -11.64 -5.46 2.20
CA ARG A 159 -11.08 -5.18 3.53
C ARG A 159 -12.17 -4.86 4.54
N PHE A 160 -13.08 -3.97 4.20
CA PHE A 160 -14.17 -3.55 5.08
C PHE A 160 -15.04 -4.74 5.48
N ILE A 161 -15.50 -5.54 4.51
CA ILE A 161 -16.30 -6.75 4.79
C ILE A 161 -15.55 -7.69 5.70
N THR A 162 -14.28 -7.98 5.40
CA THR A 162 -13.47 -8.91 6.21
C THR A 162 -13.36 -8.43 7.65
N ILE A 163 -13.11 -7.13 7.86
CA ILE A 163 -13.03 -6.57 9.21
C ILE A 163 -14.38 -6.69 9.92
N VAL A 164 -15.49 -6.34 9.27
CA VAL A 164 -16.83 -6.43 9.88
C VAL A 164 -17.17 -7.86 10.28
N VAL A 165 -16.88 -8.84 9.42
CA VAL A 165 -17.14 -10.26 9.70
C VAL A 165 -16.30 -10.74 10.89
N LEU A 166 -14.98 -10.52 10.86
CA LEU A 166 -14.09 -10.98 11.92
C LEU A 166 -14.37 -10.30 13.26
N PHE A 167 -14.76 -9.03 13.26
CA PHE A 167 -15.09 -8.28 14.49
C PHE A 167 -16.39 -8.72 15.13
N ARG A 168 -17.30 -9.36 14.38
CA ARG A 168 -18.49 -9.99 14.97
C ARG A 168 -18.15 -11.23 15.80
N GLU A 169 -17.10 -11.96 15.39
CA GLU A 169 -16.66 -13.17 16.08
C GLU A 169 -15.68 -12.82 17.21
N ASN A 170 -14.65 -12.06 16.91
CA ASN A 170 -13.63 -11.64 17.87
C ASN A 170 -13.00 -10.30 17.44
N ALA A 171 -13.32 -9.23 18.14
CA ALA A 171 -12.72 -7.92 17.94
C ALA A 171 -11.31 -7.90 18.54
N SER A 172 -10.30 -8.16 17.71
CA SER A 172 -8.88 -8.20 18.11
C SER A 172 -8.00 -7.44 17.12
N VAL A 173 -6.79 -7.06 17.57
CA VAL A 173 -5.76 -6.47 16.71
C VAL A 173 -5.44 -7.40 15.53
N ASP A 174 -5.37 -8.71 15.79
CA ASP A 174 -5.12 -9.72 14.77
C ASP A 174 -6.20 -9.75 13.70
N SER A 175 -7.47 -9.67 14.08
CA SER A 175 -8.61 -9.58 13.15
C SER A 175 -8.51 -8.34 12.24
N TYR A 176 -8.07 -7.22 12.79
CA TYR A 176 -7.83 -6.01 12.01
C TYR A 176 -6.65 -6.15 11.04
N LEU A 177 -5.53 -6.74 11.49
CA LEU A 177 -4.36 -7.01 10.65
C LEU A 177 -4.71 -7.97 9.51
N PHE A 178 -5.54 -8.99 9.79
CA PHE A 178 -6.00 -9.91 8.75
C PHE A 178 -6.84 -9.20 7.68
N GLY A 179 -7.71 -8.28 8.06
CA GLY A 179 -8.42 -7.42 7.09
C GLY A 179 -7.47 -6.60 6.21
N GLN A 180 -6.36 -6.09 6.77
CA GLN A 180 -5.32 -5.40 5.99
C GLN A 180 -4.57 -6.37 5.06
N ALA A 181 -4.38 -7.63 5.46
CA ALA A 181 -3.79 -8.66 4.62
C ALA A 181 -4.66 -8.95 3.39
N VAL A 182 -5.98 -9.10 3.59
CA VAL A 182 -6.94 -9.30 2.49
C VAL A 182 -6.91 -8.12 1.51
N PHE A 183 -6.89 -6.88 2.02
CA PHE A 183 -6.71 -5.70 1.16
C PHE A 183 -5.45 -5.81 0.30
N SER A 184 -4.32 -6.17 0.90
CA SER A 184 -3.03 -6.23 0.22
C SER A 184 -3.02 -7.25 -0.91
N VAL A 185 -3.60 -8.43 -0.68
CA VAL A 185 -3.73 -9.50 -1.68
C VAL A 185 -4.65 -9.08 -2.81
N VAL A 186 -5.85 -8.63 -2.47
CA VAL A 186 -6.85 -8.23 -3.49
C VAL A 186 -6.31 -7.09 -4.34
N TYR A 187 -5.71 -6.08 -3.71
CA TYR A 187 -5.16 -4.92 -4.43
C TYR A 187 -4.05 -5.31 -5.40
N GLY A 188 -3.11 -6.15 -4.97
CA GLY A 188 -2.02 -6.62 -5.81
C GLY A 188 -2.47 -7.56 -6.93
N PHE A 189 -3.19 -8.63 -6.59
CA PHE A 189 -3.62 -9.63 -7.57
C PHE A 189 -4.65 -9.10 -8.55
N PHE A 190 -5.64 -8.34 -8.09
CA PHE A 190 -6.65 -7.80 -8.98
C PHE A 190 -6.06 -6.76 -9.93
N GLY A 191 -5.14 -5.91 -9.43
CA GLY A 191 -4.37 -5.01 -10.27
C GLY A 191 -3.57 -5.74 -11.33
N PHE A 192 -2.83 -6.78 -10.95
CA PHE A 192 -2.08 -7.63 -11.88
C PHE A 192 -3.01 -8.33 -12.90
N PHE A 193 -4.13 -8.91 -12.43
CA PHE A 193 -5.05 -9.64 -13.30
C PHE A 193 -5.61 -8.77 -14.42
N ILE A 194 -5.94 -7.51 -14.12
CA ILE A 194 -6.41 -6.56 -15.13
C ILE A 194 -5.30 -6.21 -16.14
N CYS A 195 -4.05 -6.17 -15.69
CA CYS A 195 -2.89 -5.82 -16.52
C CYS A 195 -2.19 -7.03 -17.14
N ARG A 196 -2.69 -8.26 -16.95
CA ARG A 196 -2.02 -9.51 -17.39
C ARG A 196 -1.64 -9.54 -18.87
N ASN A 197 -2.40 -8.87 -19.73
CA ASN A 197 -2.15 -8.84 -21.18
C ASN A 197 -0.86 -8.08 -21.55
N TYR A 198 -0.36 -7.23 -20.65
CA TYR A 198 0.90 -6.51 -20.81
C TYR A 198 2.11 -7.29 -20.28
N PHE A 199 1.88 -8.40 -19.58
CA PHE A 199 2.92 -9.24 -19.02
C PHE A 199 3.53 -10.16 -20.09
N ARG A 200 4.86 -10.12 -20.24
CA ARG A 200 5.61 -10.90 -21.22
C ARG A 200 6.76 -11.65 -20.54
N ILE A 201 6.61 -12.95 -20.38
CA ILE A 201 7.63 -13.81 -19.73
C ILE A 201 8.98 -13.73 -20.47
N SER A 202 8.97 -13.56 -21.80
CA SER A 202 10.18 -13.43 -22.62
C SER A 202 11.11 -12.27 -22.24
N GLU A 203 10.58 -11.26 -21.58
CA GLU A 203 11.38 -10.10 -21.13
C GLU A 203 12.13 -10.36 -19.80
N ILE A 204 11.80 -11.46 -19.10
CA ILE A 204 12.43 -11.79 -17.82
C ILE A 204 13.78 -12.42 -18.08
N SER A 205 14.84 -11.62 -17.88
CA SER A 205 16.23 -12.05 -17.92
C SER A 205 17.01 -11.30 -16.84
N ILE A 206 17.98 -11.98 -16.22
CA ILE A 206 18.86 -11.34 -15.23
C ILE A 206 19.57 -10.14 -15.84
N LYS A 207 20.02 -10.25 -17.09
CA LYS A 207 20.64 -9.12 -17.81
C LYS A 207 19.69 -7.94 -17.94
N ASN A 208 18.46 -8.18 -18.40
CA ASN A 208 17.47 -7.13 -18.54
C ASN A 208 17.11 -6.45 -17.21
N LEU A 209 17.07 -7.22 -16.11
CA LEU A 209 16.82 -6.66 -14.76
C LEU A 209 17.98 -5.81 -14.26
N ILE A 210 19.23 -6.25 -14.47
CA ILE A 210 20.41 -5.46 -14.11
C ILE A 210 20.45 -4.18 -14.93
N ASP A 211 20.26 -4.25 -16.25
CA ASP A 211 20.23 -3.11 -17.14
C ASP A 211 19.11 -2.12 -16.75
N TYR A 212 17.92 -2.64 -16.38
CA TYR A 212 16.81 -1.89 -15.86
C TYR A 212 17.21 -1.10 -14.61
N PHE A 213 17.81 -1.76 -13.61
CA PHE A 213 18.23 -1.13 -12.37
C PHE A 213 19.32 -0.07 -12.59
N ILE A 214 20.38 -0.39 -13.34
CA ILE A 214 21.49 0.53 -13.62
C ILE A 214 20.99 1.79 -14.33
N LYS A 215 20.10 1.61 -15.31
CA LYS A 215 19.61 2.70 -16.15
C LYS A 215 18.73 3.69 -15.38
N PHE A 216 17.99 3.21 -14.40
CA PHE A 216 16.99 4.02 -13.68
C PHE A 216 17.33 4.28 -12.21
N LYS A 217 18.52 3.83 -11.76
CA LYS A 217 18.96 4.03 -10.35
C LYS A 217 18.85 5.47 -9.85
N SER A 218 19.15 6.44 -10.74
CA SER A 218 19.05 7.88 -10.40
C SER A 218 17.61 8.32 -10.19
N ASP A 219 16.69 7.86 -11.04
CA ASP A 219 15.27 8.20 -10.95
C ASP A 219 14.63 7.55 -9.71
N PHE A 220 14.99 6.30 -9.44
CA PHE A 220 14.61 5.63 -8.19
C PHE A 220 15.12 6.36 -6.95
N LEU A 221 16.39 6.78 -6.95
CA LEU A 221 16.97 7.48 -5.80
C LEU A 221 16.28 8.82 -5.54
N LYS A 222 16.05 9.62 -6.58
CA LYS A 222 15.35 10.90 -6.48
C LYS A 222 13.93 10.72 -5.91
N GLN A 223 13.19 9.76 -6.44
CA GLN A 223 11.84 9.45 -5.97
C GLN A 223 11.82 8.98 -4.50
N ARG A 224 12.82 8.19 -4.08
CA ARG A 224 12.93 7.74 -2.69
C ARG A 224 13.25 8.90 -1.74
N LEU A 225 14.12 9.81 -2.13
CA LEU A 225 14.43 11.00 -1.34
C LEU A 225 13.20 11.89 -1.17
N ASP A 226 12.45 12.12 -2.24
CA ASP A 226 11.19 12.88 -2.19
C ASP A 226 10.15 12.23 -1.26
N GLN A 227 10.07 10.90 -1.29
CA GLN A 227 9.18 10.14 -0.39
C GLN A 227 9.61 10.20 1.07
N LEU A 228 10.90 10.16 1.36
CA LEU A 228 11.39 10.28 2.75
C LEU A 228 10.87 11.57 3.40
N VAL A 229 10.90 12.68 2.66
CA VAL A 229 10.35 13.96 3.14
C VAL A 229 8.83 13.84 3.39
N GLY A 230 8.10 13.13 2.54
CA GLY A 230 6.64 12.93 2.69
C GLY A 230 6.24 11.92 3.77
N ILE A 231 7.09 10.96 4.13
CA ILE A 231 6.82 9.95 5.16
C ILE A 231 6.82 10.55 6.57
N ILE A 232 7.69 11.53 6.82
CA ILE A 232 7.83 12.18 8.13
C ILE A 232 6.48 12.67 8.67
N PRO A 233 5.72 13.55 7.98
CA PRO A 233 4.46 14.05 8.49
C PRO A 233 3.31 13.04 8.44
N GLN A 234 3.47 11.89 7.78
CA GLN A 234 2.39 10.92 7.62
C GLN A 234 2.44 9.78 8.63
N HIS A 235 3.61 9.34 9.04
CA HIS A 235 3.79 8.13 9.85
C HIS A 235 4.78 8.27 11.00
N LEU A 236 5.82 9.10 10.85
CA LEU A 236 6.88 9.20 11.86
C LEU A 236 6.36 9.83 13.16
N ASP A 237 5.41 10.77 13.05
CA ASP A 237 4.73 11.37 14.19
C ASP A 237 4.05 10.32 15.09
N LEU A 238 3.43 9.29 14.50
CA LEU A 238 2.81 8.19 15.25
C LEU A 238 3.85 7.33 15.97
N VAL A 239 5.00 7.08 15.33
CA VAL A 239 6.07 6.29 15.93
C VAL A 239 6.74 7.05 17.07
N ILE A 240 7.03 8.34 16.87
CA ILE A 240 7.58 9.21 17.90
C ILE A 240 6.60 9.29 19.08
N LEU A 241 5.32 9.53 18.81
CA LEU A 241 4.31 9.58 19.85
C LEU A 241 4.22 8.26 20.62
N GLY A 242 4.25 7.11 19.91
CA GLY A 242 4.22 5.78 20.53
C GLY A 242 5.45 5.45 21.37
N TYR A 243 6.59 6.08 21.08
CA TYR A 243 7.79 5.94 21.90
C TYR A 243 7.74 6.75 23.19
N PHE A 244 7.19 7.97 23.15
CA PHE A 244 7.16 8.90 24.29
C PHE A 244 5.89 8.85 25.12
N THR A 245 4.80 8.22 24.62
CA THR A 245 3.50 8.18 25.28
C THR A 245 2.92 6.77 25.29
N ASP A 246 1.70 6.64 25.79
CA ASP A 246 0.96 5.37 25.82
C ASP A 246 0.23 5.09 24.49
N LEU A 247 -0.12 3.82 24.28
CA LEU A 247 -0.83 3.38 23.07
C LEU A 247 -2.21 4.02 22.91
N SER A 248 -2.85 4.39 24.02
CA SER A 248 -4.15 5.06 23.98
C SER A 248 -4.04 6.45 23.34
N THR A 249 -3.00 7.20 23.71
CA THR A 249 -2.69 8.52 23.11
C THR A 249 -2.42 8.41 21.62
N VAL A 250 -1.68 7.39 21.17
CA VAL A 250 -1.45 7.11 19.74
C VAL A 250 -2.78 6.84 19.01
N GLY A 251 -3.67 6.06 19.64
CA GLY A 251 -5.00 5.77 19.10
C GLY A 251 -5.84 7.03 18.91
N ILE A 252 -5.94 7.86 19.95
CA ILE A 252 -6.68 9.11 19.93
C ILE A 252 -6.11 10.08 18.88
N PHE A 253 -4.78 10.25 18.87
CA PHE A 253 -4.11 11.11 17.89
C PHE A 253 -4.40 10.67 16.45
N ARG A 254 -4.39 9.35 16.17
CA ARG A 254 -4.69 8.83 14.84
C ARG A 254 -6.14 9.06 14.42
N ILE A 255 -7.08 8.97 15.36
CA ILE A 255 -8.49 9.29 15.09
C ILE A 255 -8.61 10.76 14.71
N GLY A 256 -8.05 11.68 15.53
CA GLY A 256 -8.09 13.11 15.27
C GLY A 256 -7.41 13.51 13.94
N LYS A 257 -6.35 12.81 13.54
CA LYS A 257 -5.66 13.07 12.26
C LYS A 257 -6.48 12.61 11.03
N ARG A 258 -7.48 11.75 11.21
CA ARG A 258 -8.35 11.25 10.14
C ARG A 258 -9.69 11.99 10.00
N LEU A 259 -10.07 12.73 11.03
CA LEU A 259 -11.23 13.64 11.02
C LEU A 259 -10.88 14.98 10.38
#